data_535a4c510e9f83232c44e7df78cc9d45
#
_entry.id   535a4c510e9f83232c44e7df78cc9d45
#
_cell.length_a   1.000
_cell.length_b   1.000
_cell.length_c   1.000
_cell.angle_alpha   90.00
_cell.angle_beta   90.00
_cell.angle_gamma   90.00
#
_symmetry.space_group_name_H-M   'P 1'
#
loop_
_entity.id
_entity.type
_entity.pdbx_description
1 polymer ?
#
loop_
_entity_poly.entity_id
_entity_poly.type
_entity_poly.pdbx_seq_one_letter_code
_entity_poly.pdbx_strand_id
1 'polypeptide(L)'
;MKKILSVLLTLIFVFLCACSAQGTQDRQLSAHIDGLIEETTIEWKDDNTAVVSFDKHAVNNVAIKLKKAVSSPLKIYNGDNIIYEQENNSTYKYCSFSPTQTTSLELKLDNGKENVESVSVYENDNEPDSDFRVNAYILADKIQNIDDLKSYTFDTITDVILFSCVNFNSDGELQFNDSENYSGKKMMKTALKNLKSVIGDRNVNIYINILGPEADEGISDWKSQMENKAQKHTKAFENDTLATQINDLLNNYNFNGVFFDYEYPIKAKYWKAFSNFLVNLDSEIGGKKIGLAMSDWDIGISKEAMQCVDMVEMMEYDLFDDYGDHSSFDCAQKGIEKFINAGFDSKVLDLGIPFYGRPADKGEYWYNYGDYAKILGKYSNKAEIDGKQAYFNSYGLVYDKTSLAIDYELGGVMVFRYGSDDLNHKDMSLFTAINQSINDRKN
;
A
#
# COMPACT_ATOMS: atom_id res chain seq x y z
N MET A 1 33.89 34.24 -26.78
CA MET A 1 34.38 32.94 -26.30
C MET A 1 34.43 32.97 -24.79
N LYS A 2 33.38 32.53 -24.12
CA LYS A 2 33.24 32.16 -22.70
C LYS A 2 31.76 31.99 -22.41
N LYS A 3 31.20 30.86 -22.75
CA LYS A 3 29.95 30.26 -22.27
C LYS A 3 30.07 28.80 -22.66
N ILE A 4 30.07 27.92 -21.75
CA ILE A 4 29.95 26.47 -21.71
C ILE A 4 30.94 26.01 -20.62
N LEU A 5 30.48 26.03 -19.40
CA LEU A 5 30.95 25.13 -18.32
C LEU A 5 30.09 25.38 -17.07
N SER A 6 28.90 24.88 -17.04
CA SER A 6 28.09 24.81 -15.80
C SER A 6 26.84 23.96 -15.99
N VAL A 7 26.98 22.74 -16.48
CA VAL A 7 25.91 21.73 -16.47
C VAL A 7 26.56 20.33 -16.40
N LEU A 8 27.36 20.08 -15.38
CA LEU A 8 27.85 18.72 -15.14
C LEU A 8 28.36 18.55 -13.70
N LEU A 9 27.52 18.85 -12.73
CA LEU A 9 27.87 18.55 -11.31
C LEU A 9 26.63 18.38 -10.41
N THR A 10 25.61 17.64 -10.87
CA THR A 10 24.46 17.28 -10.01
C THR A 10 23.98 15.85 -10.26
N LEU A 11 24.84 14.94 -10.69
CA LEU A 11 24.45 13.56 -11.01
C LEU A 11 25.45 12.51 -10.47
N ILE A 12 26.12 12.79 -9.35
CA ILE A 12 27.03 11.81 -8.73
C ILE A 12 26.83 11.80 -7.20
N PHE A 13 25.62 11.54 -6.72
CA PHE A 13 25.40 11.23 -5.31
C PHE A 13 24.31 10.19 -5.03
N VAL A 14 23.93 9.38 -6.01
CA VAL A 14 22.91 8.32 -5.83
C VAL A 14 23.48 6.89 -5.98
N PHE A 15 24.76 6.71 -6.24
CA PHE A 15 25.29 5.39 -6.62
C PHE A 15 26.22 4.69 -5.62
N LEU A 16 26.18 5.02 -4.33
CA LEU A 16 27.07 4.35 -3.35
C LEU A 16 26.36 3.74 -2.11
N CYS A 17 25.03 3.64 -2.09
CA CYS A 17 24.32 2.97 -1.00
C CYS A 17 23.61 1.64 -1.37
N ALA A 18 23.59 1.25 -2.63
CA ALA A 18 22.77 0.09 -3.06
C ALA A 18 23.31 -1.28 -2.65
N CYS A 19 24.63 -1.46 -2.49
CA CYS A 19 25.20 -2.79 -2.24
C CYS A 19 25.24 -3.23 -0.76
N SER A 20 25.07 -2.32 0.20
CA SER A 20 25.03 -2.68 1.63
C SER A 20 23.60 -2.85 2.19
N ALA A 21 22.60 -2.31 1.49
CA ALA A 21 21.21 -2.33 1.95
C ALA A 21 20.52 -3.69 1.75
N GLN A 22 20.79 -4.40 0.65
CA GLN A 22 20.12 -5.68 0.36
C GLN A 22 20.41 -6.77 1.42
N GLY A 23 21.65 -6.93 1.83
CA GLY A 23 21.99 -7.93 2.85
C GLY A 23 21.46 -7.65 4.26
N THR A 24 21.11 -6.40 4.55
CA THR A 24 20.45 -5.98 5.80
C THR A 24 18.94 -6.18 5.74
N GLN A 25 18.31 -5.97 4.59
CA GLN A 25 16.86 -6.17 4.38
C GLN A 25 16.46 -7.65 4.50
N ASP A 26 17.20 -8.56 3.85
CA ASP A 26 16.94 -10.00 3.94
C ASP A 26 16.97 -10.51 5.39
N ARG A 27 17.90 -9.99 6.21
CA ARG A 27 18.00 -10.34 7.63
C ARG A 27 16.88 -9.73 8.45
N GLN A 28 16.40 -8.55 8.08
CA GLN A 28 15.36 -7.84 8.80
C GLN A 28 14.01 -8.53 8.58
N LEU A 29 13.68 -8.89 7.34
CA LEU A 29 12.44 -9.62 7.06
C LEU A 29 12.41 -11.00 7.74
N SER A 30 13.48 -11.78 7.65
CA SER A 30 13.53 -13.10 8.28
C SER A 30 13.41 -13.07 9.83
N ALA A 31 13.64 -11.92 10.45
CA ALA A 31 13.41 -11.73 11.87
C ALA A 31 11.93 -11.50 12.24
N HIS A 32 11.07 -11.29 11.26
CA HIS A 32 9.64 -11.10 11.43
C HIS A 32 8.81 -12.33 11.02
N ILE A 33 9.44 -13.39 10.48
CA ILE A 33 8.76 -14.62 10.08
C ILE A 33 9.04 -15.68 11.13
N ASP A 34 8.03 -16.07 11.88
CA ASP A 34 8.13 -17.12 12.89
C ASP A 34 7.96 -18.52 12.27
N GLY A 35 8.16 -19.57 13.08
CA GLY A 35 7.92 -20.95 12.68
C GLY A 35 8.91 -21.52 11.65
N LEU A 36 10.20 -21.12 11.70
CA LEU A 36 11.26 -21.69 10.85
C LEU A 36 11.39 -23.21 11.07
N ILE A 37 11.32 -23.99 9.99
CA ILE A 37 11.60 -25.43 10.00
C ILE A 37 13.11 -25.63 9.88
N GLU A 38 13.77 -26.00 10.99
CA GLU A 38 15.24 -26.06 11.09
C GLU A 38 15.85 -27.20 10.25
N GLU A 39 15.20 -28.37 10.20
CA GLU A 39 15.72 -29.54 9.48
C GLU A 39 15.14 -29.64 8.07
N THR A 40 15.72 -28.87 7.14
CA THR A 40 15.37 -28.94 5.71
C THR A 40 16.54 -29.48 4.88
N THR A 41 16.24 -30.28 3.86
CA THR A 41 17.22 -30.76 2.88
C THR A 41 16.82 -30.33 1.48
N ILE A 42 17.79 -29.94 0.65
CA ILE A 42 17.55 -29.50 -0.74
C ILE A 42 18.29 -30.42 -1.69
N GLU A 43 17.54 -31.05 -2.61
CA GLU A 43 18.07 -31.89 -3.67
C GLU A 43 17.71 -31.30 -5.04
N TRP A 44 18.70 -31.00 -5.87
CA TRP A 44 18.51 -30.53 -7.23
C TRP A 44 18.35 -31.70 -8.19
N LYS A 45 17.17 -31.82 -8.83
CA LYS A 45 16.90 -32.82 -9.87
C LYS A 45 17.57 -32.46 -11.20
N ASP A 46 17.61 -31.17 -11.49
CA ASP A 46 18.24 -30.54 -12.67
C ASP A 46 18.66 -29.11 -12.35
N ASP A 47 19.02 -28.29 -13.35
CA ASP A 47 19.50 -26.93 -13.15
C ASP A 47 18.39 -25.95 -12.70
N ASN A 48 17.13 -26.31 -12.91
CA ASN A 48 15.96 -25.45 -12.67
C ASN A 48 15.03 -25.97 -11.59
N THR A 49 15.16 -27.25 -11.18
CA THR A 49 14.19 -27.92 -10.32
C THR A 49 14.87 -28.45 -9.06
N ALA A 50 14.41 -28.03 -7.90
CA ALA A 50 14.82 -28.56 -6.60
C ALA A 50 13.65 -29.20 -5.86
N VAL A 51 13.94 -30.20 -5.03
CA VAL A 51 13.02 -30.70 -4.00
C VAL A 51 13.56 -30.30 -2.65
N VAL A 52 12.74 -29.63 -1.88
CA VAL A 52 13.01 -29.28 -0.48
C VAL A 52 12.19 -30.25 0.38
N SER A 53 12.88 -31.03 1.23
CA SER A 53 12.27 -32.04 2.08
C SER A 53 12.47 -31.69 3.56
N PHE A 54 11.47 -31.98 4.37
CA PHE A 54 11.41 -31.70 5.80
C PHE A 54 10.42 -32.66 6.47
N ASP A 55 10.35 -32.65 7.79
CA ASP A 55 9.31 -33.38 8.50
C ASP A 55 7.91 -32.85 8.17
N LYS A 56 6.86 -33.55 8.49
CA LYS A 56 5.50 -33.19 8.15
C LYS A 56 5.05 -31.93 8.90
N HIS A 57 4.84 -30.84 8.17
CA HIS A 57 4.38 -29.54 8.67
C HIS A 57 3.23 -28.95 7.82
N ALA A 58 2.52 -27.97 8.39
CA ALA A 58 1.56 -27.14 7.67
C ALA A 58 2.26 -25.90 7.10
N VAL A 59 3.07 -26.09 6.06
CA VAL A 59 3.88 -25.03 5.45
C VAL A 59 3.02 -24.00 4.76
N ASN A 60 3.30 -22.72 4.97
CA ASN A 60 2.59 -21.59 4.37
C ASN A 60 3.51 -20.45 3.91
N ASN A 61 4.84 -20.58 4.13
CA ASN A 61 5.80 -19.60 3.65
C ASN A 61 7.13 -20.24 3.27
N VAL A 62 7.73 -19.76 2.19
CA VAL A 62 9.09 -20.11 1.74
C VAL A 62 9.84 -18.83 1.41
N ALA A 63 10.99 -18.64 2.02
CA ALA A 63 11.90 -17.57 1.67
C ALA A 63 13.11 -18.11 0.91
N ILE A 64 13.43 -17.50 -0.23
CA ILE A 64 14.55 -17.91 -1.09
C ILE A 64 15.48 -16.74 -1.32
N LYS A 65 16.75 -16.94 -0.96
CA LYS A 65 17.81 -15.98 -1.26
C LYS A 65 18.56 -16.38 -2.53
N LEU A 66 18.73 -15.41 -3.42
CA LEU A 66 19.39 -15.57 -4.70
C LEU A 66 20.68 -14.76 -4.76
N LYS A 67 21.69 -15.27 -5.46
CA LYS A 67 22.93 -14.53 -5.76
C LYS A 67 22.68 -13.37 -6.73
N LYS A 68 21.69 -13.54 -7.64
CA LYS A 68 21.29 -12.55 -8.64
C LYS A 68 19.78 -12.58 -8.80
N ALA A 69 19.17 -11.43 -9.01
CA ALA A 69 17.78 -11.35 -9.39
C ALA A 69 17.51 -12.05 -10.72
N VAL A 70 16.35 -12.68 -10.83
CA VAL A 70 15.87 -13.34 -12.06
C VAL A 70 14.47 -12.84 -12.39
N SER A 71 14.19 -12.70 -13.68
CA SER A 71 12.90 -12.24 -14.19
C SER A 71 11.91 -13.37 -14.48
N SER A 72 12.38 -14.62 -14.46
CA SER A 72 11.51 -15.78 -14.65
C SER A 72 10.65 -16.04 -13.41
N PRO A 73 9.40 -16.54 -13.59
CA PRO A 73 8.56 -16.87 -12.46
C PRO A 73 9.17 -17.95 -11.58
N LEU A 74 9.12 -17.73 -10.27
CA LEU A 74 9.31 -18.79 -9.30
C LEU A 74 7.99 -19.54 -9.15
N LYS A 75 8.03 -20.87 -9.25
CA LYS A 75 6.88 -21.74 -8.99
C LYS A 75 7.18 -22.70 -7.86
N ILE A 76 6.20 -22.89 -6.96
CA ILE A 76 6.26 -23.87 -5.88
C ILE A 76 5.11 -24.86 -6.06
N TYR A 77 5.45 -26.15 -5.99
CA TYR A 77 4.51 -27.25 -6.15
C TYR A 77 4.42 -28.09 -4.88
N ASN A 78 3.19 -28.52 -4.58
CA ASN A 78 2.93 -29.65 -3.68
C ASN A 78 2.37 -30.82 -4.51
N GLY A 79 3.20 -31.84 -4.77
CA GLY A 79 2.91 -32.85 -5.77
C GLY A 79 2.74 -32.24 -7.16
N ASP A 80 1.61 -32.51 -7.82
CA ASP A 80 1.32 -31.97 -9.16
C ASP A 80 0.65 -30.56 -9.11
N ASN A 81 0.33 -30.05 -7.93
CA ASN A 81 -0.40 -28.80 -7.78
C ASN A 81 0.56 -27.61 -7.59
N ILE A 82 0.39 -26.57 -8.40
CA ILE A 82 1.03 -25.26 -8.18
C ILE A 82 0.34 -24.62 -6.97
N ILE A 83 1.09 -24.32 -5.93
CA ILE A 83 0.61 -23.63 -4.72
C ILE A 83 1.09 -22.18 -4.66
N TYR A 84 2.13 -21.83 -5.42
CA TYR A 84 2.64 -20.49 -5.57
C TYR A 84 3.26 -20.27 -6.95
N GLU A 85 3.00 -19.09 -7.51
CA GLU A 85 3.68 -18.62 -8.72
C GLU A 85 3.81 -17.09 -8.64
N GLN A 86 5.01 -16.55 -8.84
CA GLN A 86 5.22 -15.11 -8.78
C GLN A 86 6.41 -14.69 -9.65
N GLU A 87 6.21 -13.61 -10.40
CA GLU A 87 7.25 -12.90 -11.13
C GLU A 87 7.68 -11.69 -10.31
N ASN A 88 8.86 -11.71 -9.74
CA ASN A 88 9.47 -10.51 -9.20
C ASN A 88 10.97 -10.53 -9.46
N ASN A 89 11.57 -9.36 -9.67
CA ASN A 89 12.99 -9.19 -9.97
C ASN A 89 13.84 -8.96 -8.70
N SER A 90 13.53 -9.61 -7.59
CA SER A 90 14.27 -9.48 -6.35
C SER A 90 15.31 -10.59 -6.19
N THR A 91 16.37 -10.33 -5.42
CA THR A 91 17.30 -11.34 -4.93
C THR A 91 16.79 -12.07 -3.69
N TYR A 92 15.70 -11.61 -3.11
CA TYR A 92 15.02 -12.26 -1.99
C TYR A 92 13.56 -12.52 -2.37
N LYS A 93 13.17 -13.79 -2.41
CA LYS A 93 11.80 -14.20 -2.73
C LYS A 93 11.10 -14.54 -1.43
N TYR A 94 10.05 -13.79 -1.11
CA TYR A 94 9.10 -14.10 -0.06
C TYR A 94 7.87 -14.72 -0.73
N CYS A 95 7.57 -15.96 -0.41
CA CYS A 95 6.51 -16.74 -1.04
C CYS A 95 5.51 -17.14 0.04
N SER A 96 4.38 -16.47 0.13
CA SER A 96 3.31 -16.81 1.06
C SER A 96 2.14 -17.47 0.34
N PHE A 97 1.57 -18.51 0.93
CA PHE A 97 0.48 -19.30 0.34
C PHE A 97 -0.36 -19.95 1.45
N SER A 98 -1.53 -20.48 1.07
CA SER A 98 -2.43 -21.16 2.01
C SER A 98 -1.74 -22.34 2.70
N PRO A 99 -1.92 -22.53 4.01
CA PRO A 99 -1.28 -23.61 4.77
C PRO A 99 -1.47 -24.99 4.10
N THR A 100 -0.36 -25.65 3.86
CA THR A 100 -0.32 -26.92 3.10
C THR A 100 0.40 -27.99 3.88
N GLN A 101 -0.33 -29.04 4.28
CA GLN A 101 0.24 -30.22 4.96
C GLN A 101 1.09 -31.05 3.98
N THR A 102 2.40 -31.06 4.19
CA THR A 102 3.32 -31.79 3.30
C THR A 102 4.61 -32.17 4.01
N THR A 103 5.43 -32.99 3.36
CA THR A 103 6.82 -33.33 3.77
C THR A 103 7.84 -32.87 2.75
N SER A 104 7.38 -32.31 1.63
CA SER A 104 8.27 -31.76 0.61
C SER A 104 7.57 -30.79 -0.32
N LEU A 105 8.35 -29.86 -0.86
CA LEU A 105 7.95 -28.93 -1.92
C LEU A 105 8.89 -29.05 -3.11
N GLU A 106 8.36 -28.92 -4.32
CA GLU A 106 9.18 -28.79 -5.52
C GLU A 106 9.26 -27.31 -5.92
N LEU A 107 10.47 -26.79 -6.06
CA LEU A 107 10.75 -25.42 -6.48
C LEU A 107 11.20 -25.42 -7.93
N LYS A 108 10.61 -24.58 -8.78
CA LYS A 108 11.06 -24.35 -10.15
C LYS A 108 11.45 -22.90 -10.35
N LEU A 109 12.73 -22.70 -10.69
CA LEU A 109 13.31 -21.39 -10.96
C LEU A 109 14.44 -21.55 -11.99
N ASP A 110 14.43 -20.72 -13.02
CA ASP A 110 15.46 -20.75 -14.06
C ASP A 110 16.86 -20.55 -13.49
N ASN A 111 17.79 -21.44 -13.84
CA ASN A 111 19.17 -21.48 -13.31
C ASN A 111 19.24 -21.51 -11.77
N GLY A 112 18.21 -22.06 -11.11
CA GLY A 112 18.08 -22.09 -9.67
C GLY A 112 19.26 -22.73 -8.98
N LYS A 113 19.75 -23.86 -9.49
CA LYS A 113 20.89 -24.59 -8.92
C LYS A 113 22.18 -23.78 -8.75
N GLU A 114 22.45 -22.88 -9.70
CA GLU A 114 23.61 -21.98 -9.60
C GLU A 114 23.31 -20.72 -8.79
N ASN A 115 22.05 -20.27 -8.81
CA ASN A 115 21.66 -18.97 -8.34
C ASN A 115 21.11 -18.95 -6.91
N VAL A 116 20.45 -20.02 -6.45
CA VAL A 116 19.95 -20.11 -5.07
C VAL A 116 21.10 -20.17 -4.08
N GLU A 117 21.09 -19.27 -3.12
CA GLU A 117 22.02 -19.21 -1.99
C GLU A 117 21.48 -19.98 -0.78
N SER A 118 20.21 -19.76 -0.46
CA SER A 118 19.51 -20.46 0.62
C SER A 118 18.01 -20.58 0.35
N VAL A 119 17.38 -21.58 0.93
CA VAL A 119 15.93 -21.74 1.03
C VAL A 119 15.58 -21.97 2.49
N SER A 120 14.62 -21.21 2.98
CA SER A 120 14.04 -21.35 4.33
C SER A 120 12.56 -21.66 4.18
N VAL A 121 12.06 -22.62 4.94
CA VAL A 121 10.66 -23.06 4.91
C VAL A 121 10.06 -22.78 6.28
N TYR A 122 8.83 -22.29 6.30
CA TYR A 122 8.17 -21.87 7.54
C TYR A 122 6.77 -22.47 7.65
N GLU A 123 6.43 -22.91 8.84
CA GLU A 123 5.07 -23.04 9.35
C GLU A 123 4.80 -21.71 10.09
N ASN A 124 4.63 -20.63 9.31
CA ASN A 124 4.53 -19.28 9.85
C ASN A 124 3.21 -19.12 10.60
N ASP A 125 3.29 -18.93 11.91
CA ASP A 125 2.19 -18.81 12.85
C ASP A 125 1.88 -17.38 13.30
N ASN A 126 2.48 -16.38 12.63
CA ASN A 126 2.09 -14.99 12.85
C ASN A 126 0.62 -14.78 12.47
N GLU A 127 -0.16 -14.27 13.41
CA GLU A 127 -1.58 -13.99 13.23
C GLU A 127 -1.81 -12.48 13.10
N PRO A 128 -2.80 -12.05 12.26
CA PRO A 128 -3.23 -10.66 12.26
C PRO A 128 -3.89 -10.33 13.59
N ASP A 129 -3.70 -9.12 14.09
CA ASP A 129 -4.43 -8.63 15.25
C ASP A 129 -5.95 -8.73 15.02
N SER A 130 -6.70 -8.82 16.13
CA SER A 130 -8.17 -8.88 16.09
C SER A 130 -8.82 -7.66 15.42
N ASP A 131 -8.11 -6.54 15.41
CA ASP A 131 -8.47 -5.25 14.84
C ASP A 131 -7.64 -4.88 13.59
N PHE A 132 -7.02 -5.87 12.94
CA PHE A 132 -6.30 -5.69 11.68
C PHE A 132 -7.22 -5.04 10.64
N ARG A 133 -6.82 -3.86 10.16
CA ARG A 133 -7.62 -3.02 9.29
C ARG A 133 -7.46 -3.39 7.81
N VAL A 134 -8.54 -3.23 7.08
CA VAL A 134 -8.54 -3.20 5.62
C VAL A 134 -9.21 -1.90 5.20
N ASN A 135 -8.40 -0.88 4.98
CA ASN A 135 -8.85 0.46 4.64
C ASN A 135 -9.04 0.59 3.12
N ALA A 136 -10.16 1.12 2.69
CA ALA A 136 -10.45 1.28 1.27
C ALA A 136 -10.78 2.73 0.92
N TYR A 137 -9.98 3.35 0.04
CA TYR A 137 -10.32 4.64 -0.56
C TYR A 137 -11.43 4.47 -1.58
N ILE A 138 -12.53 5.17 -1.36
CA ILE A 138 -13.72 5.13 -2.22
C ILE A 138 -14.06 6.54 -2.68
N LEU A 139 -14.02 6.78 -4.00
CA LEU A 139 -14.37 8.07 -4.58
C LEU A 139 -15.89 8.29 -4.51
N ALA A 140 -16.29 9.40 -3.93
CA ALA A 140 -17.70 9.71 -3.73
C ALA A 140 -18.50 9.83 -5.05
N ASP A 141 -17.89 10.35 -6.11
CA ASP A 141 -18.51 10.49 -7.43
C ASP A 141 -18.70 9.14 -8.17
N LYS A 142 -17.94 8.11 -7.78
CA LYS A 142 -17.99 6.76 -8.40
C LYS A 142 -19.00 5.82 -7.77
N ILE A 143 -19.64 6.22 -6.67
CA ILE A 143 -20.63 5.40 -5.95
C ILE A 143 -21.97 6.12 -5.81
N GLN A 144 -22.35 6.90 -6.81
CA GLN A 144 -23.64 7.60 -6.86
C GLN A 144 -24.79 6.65 -7.18
N ASN A 145 -24.53 5.51 -7.83
CA ASN A 145 -25.44 4.39 -7.96
C ASN A 145 -25.04 3.31 -6.94
N ILE A 146 -26.02 2.75 -6.23
CA ILE A 146 -25.77 1.70 -5.24
C ILE A 146 -25.17 0.42 -5.85
N ASP A 147 -25.44 0.15 -7.12
CA ASP A 147 -24.94 -1.02 -7.85
C ASP A 147 -23.42 -0.95 -8.12
N ASP A 148 -22.82 0.23 -7.97
CA ASP A 148 -21.36 0.42 -8.05
C ASP A 148 -20.62 -0.18 -6.84
N LEU A 149 -21.35 -0.45 -5.76
CA LEU A 149 -20.84 -1.10 -4.56
C LEU A 149 -21.18 -2.59 -4.55
N LYS A 150 -20.22 -3.43 -4.23
CA LYS A 150 -20.41 -4.89 -4.14
C LYS A 150 -20.40 -5.34 -2.68
N SER A 151 -21.54 -5.84 -2.21
CA SER A 151 -21.73 -6.19 -0.79
C SER A 151 -20.66 -7.15 -0.25
N TYR A 152 -20.16 -8.09 -1.06
CA TYR A 152 -19.17 -9.07 -0.61
C TYR A 152 -17.81 -8.45 -0.23
N THR A 153 -17.45 -7.27 -0.78
CA THR A 153 -16.19 -6.62 -0.45
C THR A 153 -16.18 -6.11 1.00
N PHE A 154 -17.35 -5.79 1.55
CA PHE A 154 -17.52 -5.35 2.93
C PHE A 154 -17.49 -6.49 3.96
N ASP A 155 -17.30 -7.73 3.52
CA ASP A 155 -16.90 -8.84 4.38
C ASP A 155 -15.40 -8.79 4.70
N THR A 156 -14.62 -8.01 3.92
CA THR A 156 -13.18 -7.81 4.05
C THR A 156 -12.85 -6.40 4.53
N ILE A 157 -13.50 -5.38 3.95
CA ILE A 157 -13.26 -3.96 4.29
C ILE A 157 -13.75 -3.68 5.70
N THR A 158 -12.86 -3.17 6.55
CA THR A 158 -13.16 -2.74 7.92
C THR A 158 -13.39 -1.23 8.01
N ASP A 159 -12.75 -0.47 7.12
CA ASP A 159 -12.71 0.99 7.16
C ASP A 159 -12.82 1.57 5.74
N VAL A 160 -13.75 2.49 5.55
CA VAL A 160 -13.94 3.23 4.30
C VAL A 160 -13.40 4.65 4.47
N ILE A 161 -12.54 5.07 3.58
CA ILE A 161 -12.08 6.46 3.47
C ILE A 161 -12.79 7.08 2.28
N LEU A 162 -13.84 7.87 2.56
CA LEU A 162 -14.61 8.56 1.54
C LEU A 162 -13.78 9.73 1.00
N PHE A 163 -13.46 9.67 -0.29
CA PHE A 163 -12.47 10.53 -0.92
C PHE A 163 -13.10 11.48 -1.96
N SER A 164 -12.41 12.60 -2.25
CA SER A 164 -12.71 13.51 -3.37
C SER A 164 -13.97 14.38 -3.23
N CYS A 165 -14.54 14.53 -2.04
CA CYS A 165 -15.77 15.31 -1.88
C CYS A 165 -15.67 16.53 -0.92
N VAL A 166 -14.60 16.64 -0.14
CA VAL A 166 -14.37 17.76 0.78
C VAL A 166 -12.93 18.23 0.66
N ASN A 167 -12.74 19.54 0.67
CA ASN A 167 -11.45 20.18 0.78
C ASN A 167 -11.51 21.38 1.74
N PHE A 168 -10.36 22.00 2.00
CA PHE A 168 -10.29 23.33 2.61
C PHE A 168 -9.49 24.27 1.72
N ASN A 169 -9.80 25.57 1.78
CA ASN A 169 -9.06 26.61 1.08
C ASN A 169 -7.90 27.15 1.92
N SER A 170 -7.09 28.05 1.35
CA SER A 170 -5.96 28.67 2.04
C SER A 170 -6.35 29.54 3.24
N ASP A 171 -7.61 29.89 3.39
CA ASP A 171 -8.14 30.64 4.52
C ASP A 171 -8.67 29.72 5.64
N GLY A 172 -8.54 28.39 5.48
CA GLY A 172 -9.00 27.40 6.44
C GLY A 172 -10.52 27.23 6.46
N GLU A 173 -11.19 27.48 5.35
CA GLU A 173 -12.62 27.25 5.21
C GLU A 173 -12.89 25.92 4.51
N LEU A 174 -13.75 25.06 5.10
CA LEU A 174 -14.16 23.81 4.48
C LEU A 174 -15.11 24.05 3.30
N GLN A 175 -14.86 23.31 2.24
CA GLN A 175 -15.61 23.36 0.99
C GLN A 175 -16.01 21.97 0.54
N PHE A 176 -17.13 21.87 -0.18
CA PHE A 176 -17.55 20.63 -0.82
C PHE A 176 -17.20 20.69 -2.31
N ASN A 177 -16.46 19.69 -2.78
CA ASN A 177 -16.02 19.62 -4.17
C ASN A 177 -17.16 19.22 -5.08
N ASP A 178 -17.52 20.08 -6.02
CA ASP A 178 -18.37 19.71 -7.13
C ASP A 178 -17.58 18.81 -8.10
N SER A 179 -18.22 17.77 -8.62
CA SER A 179 -17.74 17.01 -9.77
C SER A 179 -18.46 17.46 -11.02
N GLU A 180 -18.01 16.97 -12.17
CA GLU A 180 -18.60 17.28 -13.48
C GLU A 180 -20.12 17.08 -13.53
N ASN A 181 -20.62 16.08 -12.79
CA ASN A 181 -22.04 15.67 -12.82
C ASN A 181 -22.78 15.86 -11.50
N TYR A 182 -22.11 16.22 -10.42
CA TYR A 182 -22.69 16.22 -9.08
C TYR A 182 -22.26 17.43 -8.25
N SER A 183 -23.20 18.03 -7.54
CA SER A 183 -22.91 19.01 -6.50
C SER A 183 -22.27 18.33 -5.28
N GLY A 184 -21.12 18.83 -4.80
CA GLY A 184 -20.26 18.20 -3.82
C GLY A 184 -20.96 17.73 -2.55
N LYS A 185 -21.74 18.59 -1.89
CA LYS A 185 -22.49 18.22 -0.68
C LYS A 185 -23.56 17.15 -0.95
N LYS A 186 -24.24 17.20 -2.11
CA LYS A 186 -25.23 16.21 -2.51
C LYS A 186 -24.57 14.89 -2.85
N MET A 187 -23.45 14.97 -3.56
CA MET A 187 -22.60 13.81 -3.92
C MET A 187 -22.17 13.04 -2.68
N MET A 188 -21.58 13.71 -1.70
CA MET A 188 -21.17 13.11 -0.42
C MET A 188 -22.36 12.45 0.30
N LYS A 189 -23.50 13.13 0.41
CA LYS A 189 -24.70 12.57 1.06
C LYS A 189 -25.22 11.30 0.36
N THR A 190 -25.23 11.28 -0.97
CA THR A 190 -25.65 10.11 -1.74
C THR A 190 -24.69 8.95 -1.54
N ALA A 191 -23.38 9.22 -1.62
CA ALA A 191 -22.33 8.23 -1.35
C ALA A 191 -22.46 7.61 0.05
N LEU A 192 -22.62 8.43 1.10
CA LEU A 192 -22.83 7.96 2.46
C LEU A 192 -24.11 7.10 2.61
N LYS A 193 -25.19 7.50 1.96
CA LYS A 193 -26.44 6.72 1.97
C LYS A 193 -26.23 5.34 1.34
N ASN A 194 -25.58 5.30 0.17
CA ASN A 194 -25.32 4.06 -0.55
C ASN A 194 -24.36 3.15 0.24
N LEU A 195 -23.27 3.69 0.79
CA LEU A 195 -22.37 2.96 1.67
C LEU A 195 -23.10 2.34 2.85
N LYS A 196 -23.82 3.12 3.64
CA LYS A 196 -24.59 2.62 4.80
C LYS A 196 -25.58 1.53 4.41
N SER A 197 -26.22 1.65 3.25
CA SER A 197 -27.17 0.65 2.75
C SER A 197 -26.50 -0.67 2.38
N VAL A 198 -25.30 -0.64 1.78
CA VAL A 198 -24.59 -1.86 1.35
C VAL A 198 -23.81 -2.49 2.51
N ILE A 199 -23.24 -1.68 3.40
CA ILE A 199 -22.58 -2.13 4.62
C ILE A 199 -23.57 -2.90 5.52
N GLY A 200 -24.79 -2.38 5.68
CA GLY A 200 -25.81 -2.99 6.54
C GLY A 200 -25.37 -3.03 7.99
N ASP A 201 -25.47 -4.21 8.62
CA ASP A 201 -25.12 -4.44 10.04
C ASP A 201 -23.64 -4.76 10.28
N ARG A 202 -22.80 -4.70 9.24
CA ARG A 202 -21.36 -4.96 9.38
C ARG A 202 -20.68 -3.84 10.18
N ASN A 203 -19.70 -4.21 10.98
CA ASN A 203 -18.89 -3.24 11.73
C ASN A 203 -17.83 -2.61 10.79
N VAL A 204 -18.24 -1.63 10.00
CA VAL A 204 -17.38 -0.89 9.08
C VAL A 204 -17.41 0.58 9.44
N ASN A 205 -16.25 1.16 9.71
CA ASN A 205 -16.11 2.59 9.97
C ASN A 205 -16.14 3.39 8.66
N ILE A 206 -16.59 4.63 8.73
CA ILE A 206 -16.55 5.55 7.59
C ILE A 206 -15.85 6.84 8.01
N TYR A 207 -14.76 7.13 7.34
CA TYR A 207 -13.97 8.35 7.50
C TYR A 207 -14.15 9.27 6.30
N ILE A 208 -13.81 10.53 6.48
CA ILE A 208 -13.77 11.51 5.39
C ILE A 208 -12.33 11.93 5.14
N ASN A 209 -11.86 11.81 3.90
CA ASN A 209 -10.61 12.44 3.50
C ASN A 209 -10.85 13.90 3.14
N ILE A 210 -9.99 14.78 3.61
CA ILE A 210 -10.02 16.20 3.33
C ILE A 210 -8.74 16.61 2.61
N LEU A 211 -8.90 17.08 1.37
CA LEU A 211 -7.80 17.62 0.58
C LEU A 211 -7.55 19.09 0.92
N GLY A 212 -6.31 19.51 0.81
CA GLY A 212 -5.95 20.91 0.98
C GLY A 212 -5.91 21.67 -0.36
N PRO A 213 -5.56 22.97 -0.30
CA PRO A 213 -5.48 23.80 -1.49
C PRO A 213 -4.33 23.39 -2.42
N GLU A 214 -4.60 23.36 -3.70
CA GLU A 214 -3.59 23.11 -4.74
C GLU A 214 -2.69 24.34 -4.97
N ALA A 215 -1.57 24.12 -5.66
CA ALA A 215 -0.69 25.21 -6.09
C ALA A 215 -1.41 26.14 -7.07
N ASP A 216 -0.95 27.40 -7.14
CA ASP A 216 -1.50 28.36 -8.10
C ASP A 216 -1.19 27.92 -9.54
N GLU A 217 -2.12 28.20 -10.43
CA GLU A 217 -1.94 27.94 -11.85
C GLU A 217 -0.72 28.69 -12.39
N GLY A 218 -0.04 28.08 -13.37
CA GLY A 218 1.11 28.70 -14.06
C GLY A 218 2.46 28.50 -13.38
N ILE A 219 2.53 27.87 -12.21
CA ILE A 219 3.81 27.45 -11.63
C ILE A 219 4.24 26.16 -12.30
N SER A 220 5.34 26.20 -13.05
CA SER A 220 5.73 25.09 -13.94
C SER A 220 6.70 24.08 -13.33
N ASP A 221 7.52 24.49 -12.33
CA ASP A 221 8.46 23.57 -11.72
C ASP A 221 7.89 22.97 -10.42
N TRP A 222 8.10 21.67 -10.24
CA TRP A 222 7.57 20.89 -9.13
C TRP A 222 7.91 21.48 -7.75
N LYS A 223 9.14 21.95 -7.56
CA LYS A 223 9.58 22.48 -6.26
C LYS A 223 8.83 23.76 -5.88
N SER A 224 8.61 24.66 -6.84
CA SER A 224 7.83 25.89 -6.64
C SER A 224 6.35 25.59 -6.43
N GLN A 225 5.79 24.58 -7.13
CA GLN A 225 4.43 24.11 -6.89
C GLN A 225 4.27 23.61 -5.45
N MET A 226 5.16 22.73 -4.98
CA MET A 226 5.12 22.20 -3.61
C MET A 226 5.31 23.30 -2.57
N GLU A 227 6.23 24.25 -2.78
CA GLU A 227 6.42 25.39 -1.88
C GLU A 227 5.16 26.28 -1.79
N ASN A 228 4.51 26.57 -2.90
CA ASN A 228 3.28 27.37 -2.95
C ASN A 228 2.12 26.63 -2.29
N LYS A 229 1.94 25.35 -2.59
CA LYS A 229 0.96 24.46 -1.96
C LYS A 229 1.16 24.44 -0.43
N ALA A 230 2.39 24.20 0.02
CA ALA A 230 2.72 24.16 1.44
C ALA A 230 2.52 25.49 2.19
N GLN A 231 2.73 26.64 1.53
CA GLN A 231 2.42 27.96 2.09
C GLN A 231 0.91 28.15 2.32
N LYS A 232 0.09 27.73 1.35
CA LYS A 232 -1.38 27.80 1.45
C LYS A 232 -1.91 26.89 2.56
N HIS A 233 -1.40 25.66 2.65
CA HIS A 233 -1.74 24.74 3.74
C HIS A 233 -1.37 25.32 5.11
N THR A 234 -0.16 25.86 5.24
CA THR A 234 0.28 26.47 6.50
C THR A 234 -0.65 27.60 6.93
N LYS A 235 -1.04 28.48 6.01
CA LYS A 235 -1.99 29.56 6.30
C LYS A 235 -3.34 29.01 6.79
N ALA A 236 -3.82 27.93 6.19
CA ALA A 236 -5.07 27.29 6.60
C ALA A 236 -4.95 26.64 7.99
N PHE A 237 -3.83 25.96 8.27
CA PHE A 237 -3.58 25.32 9.57
C PHE A 237 -3.39 26.29 10.74
N GLU A 238 -2.96 27.51 10.45
CA GLU A 238 -2.85 28.59 11.44
C GLU A 238 -4.20 29.27 11.72
N ASN A 239 -5.27 28.88 11.01
CA ASN A 239 -6.61 29.39 11.27
C ASN A 239 -7.32 28.52 12.31
N ASP A 240 -7.62 29.10 13.47
CA ASP A 240 -8.25 28.40 14.60
C ASP A 240 -9.63 27.80 14.27
N THR A 241 -10.29 28.25 13.20
CA THR A 241 -11.65 27.77 12.86
C THR A 241 -11.67 26.47 12.08
N LEU A 242 -10.56 26.05 11.44
CA LEU A 242 -10.54 24.85 10.60
C LEU A 242 -10.82 23.59 11.42
N ALA A 243 -10.18 23.43 12.58
CA ALA A 243 -10.41 22.29 13.46
C ALA A 243 -11.87 22.18 13.91
N THR A 244 -12.49 23.31 14.30
CA THR A 244 -13.91 23.38 14.69
C THR A 244 -14.83 23.01 13.52
N GLN A 245 -14.56 23.51 12.31
CA GLN A 245 -15.33 23.15 11.12
C GLN A 245 -15.23 21.66 10.78
N ILE A 246 -14.05 21.05 10.97
CA ILE A 246 -13.86 19.61 10.81
C ILE A 246 -14.69 18.85 11.85
N ASN A 247 -14.62 19.24 13.12
CA ASN A 247 -15.43 18.62 14.18
C ASN A 247 -16.94 18.70 13.86
N ASP A 248 -17.41 19.85 13.40
CA ASP A 248 -18.80 20.03 12.98
C ASP A 248 -19.17 19.10 11.80
N LEU A 249 -18.27 18.97 10.81
CA LEU A 249 -18.46 18.05 9.68
C LEU A 249 -18.58 16.60 10.17
N LEU A 250 -17.65 16.15 11.01
CA LEU A 250 -17.63 14.79 11.53
C LEU A 250 -18.90 14.47 12.32
N ASN A 251 -19.37 15.39 13.16
CA ASN A 251 -20.58 15.21 13.96
C ASN A 251 -21.85 15.26 13.11
N ASN A 252 -21.98 16.23 12.19
CA ASN A 252 -23.16 16.41 11.35
C ASN A 252 -23.44 15.24 10.40
N TYR A 253 -22.39 14.49 9.99
CA TYR A 253 -22.53 13.37 9.08
C TYR A 253 -22.22 12.01 9.71
N ASN A 254 -21.87 12.02 10.99
CA ASN A 254 -21.52 10.82 11.75
C ASN A 254 -20.36 10.03 11.12
N PHE A 255 -19.27 10.74 10.80
CA PHE A 255 -18.01 10.13 10.44
C PHE A 255 -17.25 9.63 11.69
N ASN A 256 -16.50 8.55 11.54
CA ASN A 256 -15.66 8.00 12.60
C ASN A 256 -14.38 8.82 12.83
N GLY A 257 -13.96 9.61 11.84
CA GLY A 257 -12.79 10.46 11.90
C GLY A 257 -12.48 11.11 10.55
N VAL A 258 -11.29 11.68 10.45
CA VAL A 258 -10.81 12.44 9.31
C VAL A 258 -9.44 11.94 8.84
N PHE A 259 -9.25 11.94 7.53
CA PHE A 259 -7.96 11.67 6.89
C PHE A 259 -7.45 12.90 6.16
N PHE A 260 -6.15 13.08 6.16
CA PHE A 260 -5.46 14.12 5.39
C PHE A 260 -4.50 13.47 4.40
N ASP A 261 -4.64 13.88 3.15
CA ASP A 261 -3.72 13.58 2.08
C ASP A 261 -3.00 14.89 1.71
N TYR A 262 -1.82 15.08 2.33
CA TYR A 262 -1.03 16.31 2.17
C TYR A 262 0.27 16.03 1.42
N GLU A 263 0.22 16.20 0.12
CA GLU A 263 1.33 15.96 -0.79
C GLU A 263 1.93 17.28 -1.33
N TYR A 264 3.02 17.84 -0.80
CA TYR A 264 3.80 17.36 0.36
C TYR A 264 4.28 18.56 1.18
N PRO A 265 4.49 18.43 2.50
CA PRO A 265 5.04 19.51 3.35
C PRO A 265 6.46 19.93 2.96
N ILE A 266 7.30 19.03 2.49
CA ILE A 266 8.67 19.18 1.94
C ILE A 266 9.71 19.95 2.79
N LYS A 267 9.33 20.66 3.84
CA LYS A 267 10.23 21.45 4.71
C LYS A 267 9.79 21.39 6.17
N ALA A 268 10.77 21.39 7.06
CA ALA A 268 10.54 21.33 8.51
C ALA A 268 9.54 22.38 9.02
N LYS A 269 9.55 23.61 8.47
CA LYS A 269 8.60 24.65 8.89
C LYS A 269 7.14 24.32 8.57
N TYR A 270 6.89 23.64 7.45
CA TYR A 270 5.56 23.26 7.03
C TYR A 270 5.08 22.00 7.78
N TRP A 271 5.99 21.05 8.01
CA TRP A 271 5.75 19.92 8.90
C TRP A 271 5.41 20.39 10.34
N LYS A 272 6.10 21.42 10.82
CA LYS A 272 5.79 22.01 12.14
C LYS A 272 4.38 22.61 12.19
N ALA A 273 3.96 23.34 11.17
CA ALA A 273 2.62 23.92 11.10
C ALA A 273 1.54 22.83 11.07
N PHE A 274 1.74 21.80 10.24
CA PHE A 274 0.83 20.67 10.16
C PHE A 274 0.78 19.88 11.48
N SER A 275 1.94 19.60 12.10
CA SER A 275 2.01 18.91 13.39
C SER A 275 1.26 19.66 14.49
N ASN A 276 1.43 20.99 14.56
CA ASN A 276 0.69 21.80 15.54
C ASN A 276 -0.82 21.76 15.30
N PHE A 277 -1.23 21.79 14.03
CA PHE A 277 -2.64 21.66 13.65
C PHE A 277 -3.23 20.30 14.06
N LEU A 278 -2.51 19.18 13.85
CA LEU A 278 -2.96 17.84 14.24
C LEU A 278 -3.17 17.73 15.75
N VAL A 279 -2.25 18.27 16.56
CA VAL A 279 -2.39 18.29 18.03
C VAL A 279 -3.61 19.11 18.47
N ASN A 280 -3.85 20.27 17.84
CA ASN A 280 -5.06 21.06 18.10
C ASN A 280 -6.33 20.34 17.69
N LEU A 281 -6.31 19.69 16.51
CA LEU A 281 -7.44 18.96 15.98
C LEU A 281 -7.82 17.77 16.87
N ASP A 282 -6.85 17.00 17.35
CA ASP A 282 -7.08 15.86 18.26
C ASP A 282 -7.85 16.30 19.51
N SER A 283 -7.45 17.44 20.08
CA SER A 283 -8.14 18.03 21.23
C SER A 283 -9.59 18.46 20.91
N GLU A 284 -9.85 18.89 19.67
CA GLU A 284 -11.15 19.43 19.25
C GLU A 284 -12.15 18.32 18.90
N ILE A 285 -11.70 17.20 18.27
CA ILE A 285 -12.61 16.18 17.74
C ILE A 285 -13.02 15.09 18.73
N GLY A 286 -12.51 15.16 19.97
CA GLY A 286 -13.06 14.42 21.11
C GLY A 286 -13.04 12.90 20.97
N GLY A 287 -11.91 12.32 20.53
CA GLY A 287 -11.72 10.87 20.42
C GLY A 287 -12.18 10.25 19.11
N LYS A 288 -12.55 11.06 18.12
CA LYS A 288 -12.64 10.61 16.72
C LYS A 288 -11.25 10.46 16.15
N LYS A 289 -11.09 9.59 15.16
CA LYS A 289 -9.79 9.18 14.65
C LYS A 289 -9.19 10.17 13.67
N ILE A 290 -7.85 10.31 13.70
CA ILE A 290 -7.06 11.06 12.70
C ILE A 290 -6.21 10.08 11.91
N GLY A 291 -6.32 10.12 10.60
CA GLY A 291 -5.49 9.36 9.67
C GLY A 291 -4.71 10.27 8.73
N LEU A 292 -3.55 9.80 8.30
CA LEU A 292 -2.68 10.50 7.35
C LEU A 292 -2.29 9.58 6.20
N ALA A 293 -2.40 10.05 4.95
CA ALA A 293 -1.71 9.44 3.82
C ALA A 293 -0.30 10.04 3.74
N MET A 294 0.73 9.20 3.74
CA MET A 294 2.13 9.64 3.80
C MET A 294 3.02 8.83 2.85
N SER A 295 3.98 9.53 2.24
CA SER A 295 5.05 8.90 1.46
C SER A 295 6.29 8.65 2.31
N ASP A 296 7.04 7.60 1.99
CA ASP A 296 8.25 7.15 2.70
C ASP A 296 9.46 8.09 2.60
N TRP A 297 9.40 9.09 1.71
CA TRP A 297 10.49 10.03 1.44
C TRP A 297 10.33 11.42 2.08
N ASP A 298 9.15 11.73 2.62
CA ASP A 298 8.87 13.02 3.31
C ASP A 298 8.17 12.76 4.63
N ILE A 299 8.93 12.34 5.65
CA ILE A 299 8.46 12.02 7.00
C ILE A 299 9.05 13.06 7.97
N GLY A 300 8.32 14.13 8.22
CA GLY A 300 8.79 15.23 9.08
C GLY A 300 7.83 15.61 10.20
N ILE A 301 6.85 14.78 10.50
CA ILE A 301 5.87 14.98 11.59
C ILE A 301 6.55 14.98 12.96
N SER A 302 6.09 15.82 13.89
CA SER A 302 6.62 15.87 15.25
C SER A 302 6.18 14.64 16.09
N LYS A 303 6.96 14.33 17.13
CA LYS A 303 6.61 13.21 18.03
C LYS A 303 5.28 13.42 18.77
N GLU A 304 4.96 14.64 19.10
CA GLU A 304 3.69 15.01 19.73
C GLU A 304 2.53 14.74 18.77
N ALA A 305 2.66 15.13 17.51
CA ALA A 305 1.62 14.90 16.51
C ALA A 305 1.51 13.40 16.14
N MET A 306 2.61 12.63 16.14
CA MET A 306 2.55 11.17 15.97
C MET A 306 1.65 10.49 17.00
N GLN A 307 1.58 11.03 18.24
CA GLN A 307 0.73 10.50 19.31
C GLN A 307 -0.76 10.82 19.12
N CYS A 308 -1.07 11.79 18.28
CA CYS A 308 -2.43 12.19 17.92
C CYS A 308 -2.96 11.49 16.67
N VAL A 309 -2.10 10.73 15.97
CA VAL A 309 -2.46 10.04 14.72
C VAL A 309 -2.77 8.58 15.03
N ASP A 310 -3.95 8.14 14.63
CA ASP A 310 -4.42 6.77 14.86
C ASP A 310 -4.07 5.82 13.70
N MET A 311 -3.93 6.35 12.47
CA MET A 311 -3.68 5.57 11.26
C MET A 311 -2.75 6.34 10.32
N VAL A 312 -1.78 5.64 9.76
CA VAL A 312 -0.88 6.15 8.72
C VAL A 312 -0.96 5.24 7.51
N GLU A 313 -1.57 5.74 6.45
CA GLU A 313 -1.66 5.09 5.15
C GLU A 313 -0.35 5.30 4.41
N MET A 314 0.51 4.29 4.40
CA MET A 314 1.78 4.34 3.69
C MET A 314 1.54 4.26 2.19
N MET A 315 1.79 5.33 1.45
CA MET A 315 1.60 5.39 -0.01
C MET A 315 2.72 4.64 -0.75
N GLU A 316 2.77 3.31 -0.59
CA GLU A 316 3.79 2.44 -1.20
C GLU A 316 3.42 2.07 -2.65
N TYR A 317 2.99 3.09 -3.41
CA TYR A 317 2.66 3.01 -4.82
C TYR A 317 3.16 4.27 -5.56
N ASP A 318 3.07 4.24 -6.90
CA ASP A 318 3.72 5.21 -7.80
C ASP A 318 5.26 5.24 -7.66
N LEU A 319 5.79 4.22 -7.00
CA LEU A 319 7.21 3.95 -6.83
C LEU A 319 7.63 2.82 -7.77
N PHE A 320 8.84 2.90 -8.28
CA PHE A 320 9.43 1.86 -9.12
C PHE A 320 10.72 1.39 -8.45
N ASP A 321 10.87 0.09 -8.33
CA ASP A 321 12.10 -0.50 -7.78
C ASP A 321 13.29 -0.38 -8.76
N ASP A 322 14.44 -0.90 -8.33
CA ASP A 322 15.67 -0.85 -9.13
C ASP A 322 15.59 -1.62 -10.46
N TYR A 323 14.58 -2.49 -10.61
CA TYR A 323 14.31 -3.27 -11.81
C TYR A 323 13.20 -2.67 -12.69
N GLY A 324 12.55 -1.60 -12.21
CA GLY A 324 11.49 -0.88 -12.90
C GLY A 324 10.09 -1.48 -12.68
N ASP A 325 9.91 -2.39 -11.73
CA ASP A 325 8.60 -2.93 -11.37
C ASP A 325 7.87 -1.93 -10.44
N HIS A 326 6.63 -1.58 -10.79
CA HIS A 326 5.81 -0.64 -10.03
C HIS A 326 5.30 -1.26 -8.73
N SER A 327 5.49 -0.57 -7.61
CA SER A 327 4.98 -0.99 -6.30
C SER A 327 5.27 -2.46 -6.02
N SER A 328 6.54 -2.86 -6.18
CA SER A 328 6.96 -4.25 -5.97
C SER A 328 6.88 -4.65 -4.49
N PHE A 329 7.11 -5.92 -4.19
CA PHE A 329 7.25 -6.41 -2.82
C PHE A 329 8.40 -5.70 -2.09
N ASP A 330 9.54 -5.47 -2.79
CA ASP A 330 10.70 -4.78 -2.24
C ASP A 330 10.40 -3.31 -1.88
N CYS A 331 9.57 -2.62 -2.68
CA CYS A 331 9.09 -1.27 -2.34
C CYS A 331 8.30 -1.29 -1.03
N ALA A 332 7.34 -2.22 -0.91
CA ALA A 332 6.52 -2.34 0.30
C ALA A 332 7.35 -2.59 1.56
N GLN A 333 8.30 -3.56 1.50
CA GLN A 333 9.18 -3.85 2.63
C GLN A 333 10.02 -2.62 3.02
N LYS A 334 10.65 -1.96 2.04
CA LYS A 334 11.48 -0.76 2.29
C LYS A 334 10.69 0.38 2.91
N GLY A 335 9.46 0.59 2.45
CA GLY A 335 8.55 1.60 2.99
C GLY A 335 8.24 1.32 4.46
N ILE A 336 7.80 0.10 4.80
CA ILE A 336 7.54 -0.32 6.17
C ILE A 336 8.74 -0.03 7.08
N GLU A 337 9.93 -0.46 6.67
CA GLU A 337 11.16 -0.25 7.45
C GLU A 337 11.48 1.23 7.67
N LYS A 338 11.23 2.09 6.67
CA LYS A 338 11.44 3.54 6.80
C LYS A 338 10.51 4.17 7.84
N PHE A 339 9.21 3.82 7.82
CA PHE A 339 8.25 4.35 8.79
C PHE A 339 8.55 3.87 10.22
N ILE A 340 8.86 2.58 10.41
CA ILE A 340 9.28 2.05 11.71
C ILE A 340 10.56 2.76 12.21
N ASN A 341 11.56 2.94 11.34
CA ASN A 341 12.80 3.63 11.67
C ASN A 341 12.58 5.14 11.95
N ALA A 342 11.56 5.76 11.39
CA ALA A 342 11.15 7.12 11.70
C ALA A 342 10.47 7.25 13.08
N GLY A 343 10.11 6.13 13.71
CA GLY A 343 9.61 6.05 15.08
C GLY A 343 8.09 5.88 15.18
N PHE A 344 7.41 5.50 14.10
CA PHE A 344 6.01 5.09 14.18
C PHE A 344 5.89 3.70 14.85
N ASP A 345 4.82 3.53 15.61
CA ASP A 345 4.38 2.22 16.07
C ASP A 345 3.81 1.45 14.87
N SER A 346 4.19 0.18 14.71
CA SER A 346 3.68 -0.67 13.62
C SER A 346 2.16 -0.74 13.60
N LYS A 347 1.52 -0.70 14.76
CA LYS A 347 0.05 -0.79 14.89
C LYS A 347 -0.72 0.40 14.32
N VAL A 348 -0.08 1.55 14.10
CA VAL A 348 -0.72 2.69 13.43
C VAL A 348 -0.47 2.70 11.91
N LEU A 349 0.41 1.84 11.40
CA LEU A 349 0.80 1.77 10.00
C LEU A 349 -0.13 0.84 9.21
N ASP A 350 -0.60 1.31 8.06
CA ASP A 350 -1.38 0.53 7.10
C ASP A 350 -0.65 0.51 5.76
N LEU A 351 -0.30 -0.69 5.26
CA LEU A 351 0.47 -0.83 4.02
C LEU A 351 -0.39 -0.51 2.80
N GLY A 352 -0.01 0.52 2.06
CA GLY A 352 -0.69 0.91 0.82
C GLY A 352 -0.45 -0.06 -0.33
N ILE A 353 -1.55 -0.54 -0.92
CA ILE A 353 -1.57 -1.48 -2.04
C ILE A 353 -2.34 -0.84 -3.21
N PRO A 354 -1.71 -0.64 -4.38
CA PRO A 354 -2.42 -0.11 -5.54
C PRO A 354 -3.27 -1.18 -6.21
N PHE A 355 -4.54 -0.85 -6.47
CA PHE A 355 -5.42 -1.66 -7.31
C PHE A 355 -5.41 -1.18 -8.76
N TYR A 356 -4.28 -0.64 -9.19
CA TYR A 356 -4.02 -0.16 -10.55
C TYR A 356 -2.58 -0.48 -10.97
N GLY A 357 -2.36 -0.52 -12.27
CA GLY A 357 -1.04 -0.67 -12.86
C GLY A 357 -0.50 0.64 -13.40
N ARG A 358 0.82 0.71 -13.51
CA ARG A 358 1.55 1.83 -14.14
C ARG A 358 2.33 1.34 -15.35
N PRO A 359 2.46 2.18 -16.40
CA PRO A 359 3.27 1.84 -17.55
C PRO A 359 4.76 1.81 -17.21
N ALA A 360 5.52 0.94 -17.88
CA ALA A 360 6.97 0.81 -17.71
C ALA A 360 7.74 2.07 -18.10
N ASP A 361 7.19 2.90 -18.98
CA ASP A 361 7.76 4.21 -19.38
C ASP A 361 7.57 5.29 -18.30
N LYS A 362 6.95 4.93 -17.16
CA LYS A 362 6.65 5.82 -16.03
C LYS A 362 5.75 7.01 -16.40
N GLY A 363 4.96 6.87 -17.46
CA GLY A 363 3.92 7.86 -17.83
C GLY A 363 2.89 8.04 -16.72
N GLU A 364 2.29 9.22 -16.63
CA GLU A 364 1.36 9.60 -15.56
C GLU A 364 -0.07 9.13 -15.80
N TYR A 365 -0.28 7.93 -16.32
CA TYR A 365 -1.60 7.32 -16.49
C TYR A 365 -1.66 5.96 -15.82
N TRP A 366 -2.87 5.58 -15.42
CA TRP A 366 -3.16 4.40 -14.62
C TRP A 366 -4.07 3.44 -15.37
N TYR A 367 -3.83 2.15 -15.16
CA TYR A 367 -4.68 1.09 -15.67
C TYR A 367 -5.39 0.43 -14.50
N ASN A 368 -6.72 0.47 -14.42
CA ASN A 368 -7.43 -0.24 -13.36
C ASN A 368 -7.15 -1.75 -13.45
N TYR A 369 -6.87 -2.40 -12.33
CA TYR A 369 -6.62 -3.83 -12.30
C TYR A 369 -7.79 -4.63 -12.90
N GLY A 370 -9.05 -4.27 -12.56
CA GLY A 370 -10.24 -4.98 -13.02
C GLY A 370 -10.38 -5.08 -14.54
N ASP A 371 -9.84 -4.12 -15.30
CA ASP A 371 -9.88 -4.15 -16.75
C ASP A 371 -8.93 -5.21 -17.34
N TYR A 372 -7.91 -5.61 -16.59
CA TYR A 372 -6.84 -6.51 -17.03
C TYR A 372 -6.72 -7.79 -16.21
N ALA A 373 -7.52 -7.99 -15.18
CA ALA A 373 -7.46 -9.12 -14.26
C ALA A 373 -7.42 -10.48 -14.99
N LYS A 374 -8.22 -10.66 -16.05
CA LYS A 374 -8.23 -11.91 -16.85
C LYS A 374 -6.94 -12.16 -17.62
N ILE A 375 -6.24 -11.10 -18.05
CA ILE A 375 -4.97 -11.21 -18.78
C ILE A 375 -3.85 -11.53 -17.81
N LEU A 376 -3.85 -10.88 -16.65
CA LEU A 376 -2.87 -11.09 -15.59
C LEU A 376 -3.01 -12.49 -14.94
N GLY A 377 -4.23 -13.03 -14.91
CA GLY A 377 -4.50 -14.21 -14.08
C GLY A 377 -4.25 -13.88 -12.60
N LYS A 378 -3.96 -14.92 -11.79
CA LYS A 378 -3.72 -14.72 -10.36
C LYS A 378 -2.29 -14.28 -10.02
N TYR A 379 -1.33 -14.50 -10.90
CA TYR A 379 0.08 -14.42 -10.50
C TYR A 379 0.96 -13.51 -11.36
N SER A 380 0.55 -13.14 -12.59
CA SER A 380 1.36 -12.23 -13.39
C SER A 380 1.18 -10.78 -12.95
N ASN A 381 2.30 -10.10 -12.72
CA ASN A 381 2.33 -8.68 -12.39
C ASN A 381 2.49 -7.79 -13.65
N LYS A 382 2.55 -8.40 -14.83
CA LYS A 382 2.88 -7.71 -16.08
C LYS A 382 1.84 -7.98 -17.16
N ALA A 383 1.45 -6.91 -17.85
CA ALA A 383 0.61 -7.00 -19.04
C ALA A 383 1.15 -6.09 -20.13
N GLU A 384 1.01 -6.48 -21.39
CA GLU A 384 1.24 -5.62 -22.53
C GLU A 384 -0.08 -4.94 -22.92
N ILE A 385 -0.09 -3.60 -22.90
CA ILE A 385 -1.25 -2.77 -23.18
C ILE A 385 -0.87 -1.78 -24.28
N ASP A 386 -1.54 -1.86 -25.42
CA ASP A 386 -1.27 -0.99 -26.58
C ASP A 386 0.21 -0.93 -26.99
N GLY A 387 0.88 -2.09 -26.95
CA GLY A 387 2.31 -2.22 -27.28
C GLY A 387 3.26 -1.71 -26.20
N LYS A 388 2.77 -1.42 -24.99
CA LYS A 388 3.58 -0.98 -23.84
C LYS A 388 3.41 -1.96 -22.69
N GLN A 389 4.51 -2.24 -22.00
CA GLN A 389 4.44 -3.01 -20.76
C GLN A 389 3.90 -2.16 -19.61
N ALA A 390 2.99 -2.74 -18.83
CA ALA A 390 2.49 -2.17 -17.60
C ALA A 390 2.69 -3.15 -16.43
N TYR A 391 2.92 -2.61 -15.24
CA TYR A 391 3.13 -3.36 -14.01
C TYR A 391 1.95 -3.17 -13.06
N PHE A 392 1.46 -4.27 -12.50
CA PHE A 392 0.33 -4.36 -11.60
C PHE A 392 0.73 -5.07 -10.31
N ASN A 393 -0.09 -4.96 -9.29
CA ASN A 393 -0.10 -5.89 -8.18
C ASN A 393 -1.16 -6.97 -8.48
N SER A 394 -0.71 -8.18 -8.83
CA SER A 394 -1.59 -9.32 -9.06
C SER A 394 -2.20 -9.83 -7.77
N TYR A 395 -3.17 -10.76 -7.88
CA TYR A 395 -3.76 -11.45 -6.74
C TYR A 395 -2.69 -12.05 -5.80
N GLY A 396 -1.69 -12.76 -6.36
CA GLY A 396 -0.60 -13.35 -5.58
C GLY A 396 0.28 -12.31 -4.88
N LEU A 397 0.62 -11.21 -5.56
CA LEU A 397 1.42 -10.14 -4.94
C LEU A 397 0.65 -9.39 -3.84
N VAL A 398 -0.66 -9.20 -4.01
CA VAL A 398 -1.51 -8.61 -2.95
C VAL A 398 -1.61 -9.55 -1.76
N TYR A 399 -1.71 -10.85 -1.99
CA TYR A 399 -1.66 -11.87 -0.93
C TYR A 399 -0.32 -11.80 -0.16
N ASP A 400 0.83 -11.78 -0.87
CA ASP A 400 2.16 -11.66 -0.26
C ASP A 400 2.32 -10.38 0.54
N LYS A 401 1.86 -9.23 0.04
CA LYS A 401 1.92 -7.94 0.75
C LYS A 401 1.04 -7.91 1.99
N THR A 402 -0.12 -8.56 1.94
CA THR A 402 -0.99 -8.69 3.13
C THR A 402 -0.32 -9.55 4.19
N SER A 403 0.29 -10.67 3.79
CA SER A 403 1.08 -11.52 4.69
C SER A 403 2.28 -10.76 5.27
N LEU A 404 2.96 -9.93 4.46
CA LEU A 404 4.05 -9.07 4.92
C LEU A 404 3.59 -8.08 6.00
N ALA A 405 2.42 -7.46 5.81
CA ALA A 405 1.85 -6.56 6.79
C ALA A 405 1.58 -7.26 8.13
N ILE A 406 1.11 -8.51 8.08
CA ILE A 406 0.91 -9.35 9.27
C ILE A 406 2.24 -9.68 9.95
N ASP A 407 3.25 -10.10 9.18
CA ASP A 407 4.58 -10.46 9.71
C ASP A 407 5.30 -9.27 10.36
N TYR A 408 5.08 -8.05 9.89
CA TYR A 408 5.60 -6.83 10.52
C TYR A 408 4.68 -6.28 11.63
N GLU A 409 3.64 -7.02 12.00
CA GLU A 409 2.65 -6.63 13.01
C GLU A 409 2.04 -5.24 12.73
N LEU A 410 1.80 -4.92 11.46
CA LEU A 410 1.17 -3.65 11.10
C LEU A 410 -0.28 -3.58 11.56
N GLY A 411 -0.81 -2.38 11.66
CA GLY A 411 -2.22 -2.15 11.96
C GLY A 411 -3.15 -2.64 10.86
N GLY A 412 -2.67 -2.69 9.60
CA GLY A 412 -3.49 -3.15 8.50
C GLY A 412 -2.88 -2.97 7.12
N VAL A 413 -3.76 -3.01 6.14
CA VAL A 413 -3.48 -2.67 4.75
C VAL A 413 -4.44 -1.60 4.25
N MET A 414 -3.98 -0.75 3.34
CA MET A 414 -4.79 0.26 2.68
C MET A 414 -4.85 0.00 1.18
N VAL A 415 -6.01 0.20 0.58
CA VAL A 415 -6.26 -0.02 -0.84
C VAL A 415 -6.53 1.31 -1.56
N PHE A 416 -5.72 1.63 -2.56
CA PHE A 416 -5.99 2.70 -3.50
C PHE A 416 -6.20 2.12 -4.90
N ARG A 417 -7.39 2.04 -5.41
CA ARG A 417 -8.71 2.41 -4.85
C ARG A 417 -9.77 1.35 -5.16
N TYR A 418 -10.85 1.36 -4.43
CA TYR A 418 -11.98 0.43 -4.52
C TYR A 418 -12.43 0.15 -5.96
N GLY A 419 -12.74 1.20 -6.72
CA GLY A 419 -13.32 1.07 -8.07
C GLY A 419 -12.34 0.57 -9.15
N SER A 420 -11.06 0.34 -8.79
CA SER A 420 -10.05 -0.20 -9.72
C SER A 420 -9.93 -1.73 -9.67
N ASP A 421 -10.61 -2.40 -8.72
CA ASP A 421 -10.64 -3.86 -8.59
C ASP A 421 -11.56 -4.53 -9.62
N ASP A 422 -11.39 -5.82 -9.83
CA ASP A 422 -12.38 -6.65 -10.55
C ASP A 422 -13.56 -6.99 -9.64
N LEU A 423 -14.43 -6.01 -9.44
CA LEU A 423 -15.59 -6.13 -8.56
C LEU A 423 -16.68 -7.10 -9.07
N ASN A 424 -16.60 -7.54 -10.32
CA ASN A 424 -17.59 -8.42 -10.93
C ASN A 424 -17.21 -9.91 -10.88
N HIS A 425 -15.94 -10.23 -10.67
CA HIS A 425 -15.44 -11.59 -10.58
C HIS A 425 -14.73 -11.79 -9.24
N LYS A 426 -15.51 -12.22 -8.23
CA LYS A 426 -15.05 -12.35 -6.83
C LYS A 426 -13.77 -13.17 -6.69
N ASP A 427 -13.57 -14.21 -7.50
CA ASP A 427 -12.40 -15.09 -7.51
C ASP A 427 -11.13 -14.43 -8.06
N MET A 428 -11.28 -13.30 -8.76
CA MET A 428 -10.19 -12.47 -9.28
C MET A 428 -10.01 -11.17 -8.50
N SER A 429 -10.96 -10.80 -7.64
CA SER A 429 -10.92 -9.56 -6.85
C SER A 429 -9.74 -9.55 -5.89
N LEU A 430 -9.02 -8.45 -5.83
CA LEU A 430 -7.90 -8.24 -4.93
C LEU A 430 -8.35 -8.15 -3.46
N PHE A 431 -9.60 -7.72 -3.18
CA PHE A 431 -10.18 -7.85 -1.84
C PHE A 431 -10.28 -9.31 -1.40
N THR A 432 -10.53 -10.23 -2.34
CA THR A 432 -10.53 -11.66 -2.02
C THR A 432 -9.12 -12.17 -1.71
N ALA A 433 -8.08 -11.65 -2.37
CA ALA A 433 -6.69 -11.97 -2.03
C ALA A 433 -6.33 -11.53 -0.61
N ILE A 434 -6.69 -10.29 -0.23
CA ILE A 434 -6.49 -9.77 1.14
C ILE A 434 -7.22 -10.66 2.15
N ASN A 435 -8.51 -10.93 1.91
CA ASN A 435 -9.32 -11.75 2.81
C ASN A 435 -8.77 -13.17 2.97
N GLN A 436 -8.30 -13.76 1.89
CA GLN A 436 -7.70 -15.09 1.91
C GLN A 436 -6.42 -15.10 2.75
N SER A 437 -5.50 -14.14 2.54
CA SER A 437 -4.27 -14.02 3.31
C SER A 437 -4.55 -13.89 4.81
N ILE A 438 -5.51 -13.01 5.19
CA ILE A 438 -5.91 -12.82 6.59
C ILE A 438 -6.48 -14.13 7.20
N ASN A 439 -7.34 -14.83 6.48
CA ASN A 439 -7.96 -16.06 6.98
C ASN A 439 -6.98 -17.22 7.06
N ASP A 440 -6.07 -17.34 6.12
CA ASP A 440 -5.03 -18.39 6.10
C ASP A 440 -4.02 -18.24 7.25
N ARG A 441 -3.95 -17.04 7.85
CA ARG A 441 -3.10 -16.73 9.02
C ARG A 441 -3.85 -16.82 10.37
N LYS A 442 -5.18 -17.03 10.35
CA LYS A 442 -6.00 -17.22 11.57
C LYS A 442 -6.25 -18.69 11.91
N ASN A 443 -5.79 -19.62 11.07
CA ASN A 443 -6.03 -21.07 11.18
C ASN A 443 -4.74 -21.82 11.50
#